data_6c7382a4b633dae5b25cdde2473803a4
#
_entry.id   6c7382a4b633dae5b25cdde2473803a4
#
_cell.length_a   1.000
_cell.length_b   1.000
_cell.length_c   1.000
_cell.angle_alpha   90.00
_cell.angle_beta   90.00
_cell.angle_gamma   90.00
#
_symmetry.space_group_name_H-M   'P 1'
#
loop_
_entity.id
_entity.type
_entity.pdbx_description
1 polymer ?
#
loop_
_entity_poly.entity_id
_entity_poly.type
_entity_poly.pdbx_seq_one_letter_code
_entity_poly.pdbx_strand_id
1 'polypeptide(L)'
;PAGRSHLLVVSTALFALVLVGASCAGSDRAAEAGSRGDDASTTIAPRLSTSELQTLSRVDDEGAGCDPLDTTNCLLPFPSDAYTTSDDAGTSSTSSAKATGRRVALPDAGMPSNADGTRIDPTEWNRNDGFSPNTPILTYFPNVGLERSGVATEGTLDLSMASDSPSLLIDLTTGNQMPHWVEVDQRADDPAERLTIMRPAVSLPEGHHFAVAYREILDERGRAIPPSAAFRAIRDGLDLSTSDVSSATRTTLEARADQLNPVLSDLSDRGV
;
A
#
# COMPACT_ATOMS: atom_id res chain seq x y z
N PRO A 1 20.47 17.64 15.80
CA PRO A 1 19.62 16.47 15.94
C PRO A 1 18.73 16.43 14.69
N ALA A 2 19.02 15.48 13.84
CA ALA A 2 18.28 15.33 12.59
C ALA A 2 17.07 14.44 12.89
N GLY A 3 15.87 15.01 12.87
CA GLY A 3 14.62 14.27 12.86
C GLY A 3 14.50 13.47 11.56
N ARG A 4 13.86 12.33 11.59
CA ARG A 4 13.69 11.44 10.42
C ARG A 4 12.22 11.22 10.16
N SER A 5 11.87 11.14 8.87
CA SER A 5 10.48 11.02 8.41
C SER A 5 9.98 9.58 8.48
N HIS A 6 8.70 9.41 8.78
CA HIS A 6 7.98 8.15 8.65
C HIS A 6 7.29 8.07 7.29
N LEU A 7 7.30 6.92 6.68
CA LEU A 7 6.68 6.70 5.38
C LEU A 7 5.78 5.47 5.42
N LEU A 8 4.55 5.64 4.97
CA LEU A 8 3.56 4.59 4.82
C LEU A 8 3.20 4.45 3.34
N VAL A 9 3.16 3.23 2.84
CA VAL A 9 2.80 2.95 1.45
C VAL A 9 1.41 2.30 1.40
N VAL A 10 0.53 2.90 0.61
CA VAL A 10 -0.84 2.43 0.39
C VAL A 10 -1.08 2.30 -1.11
N SER A 11 -1.57 1.15 -1.57
CA SER A 11 -1.97 0.93 -2.97
C SER A 11 -3.49 0.91 -3.08
N THR A 12 -4.05 1.77 -3.91
CA THR A 12 -5.49 1.82 -4.17
C THR A 12 -5.79 1.61 -5.64
N ALA A 13 -6.70 0.70 -5.97
CA ALA A 13 -7.34 0.62 -7.28
C ALA A 13 -8.78 1.12 -7.13
N LEU A 14 -9.10 2.28 -7.71
CA LEU A 14 -10.45 2.81 -7.73
C LEU A 14 -11.11 2.39 -9.05
N PHE A 15 -12.20 1.63 -8.99
CA PHE A 15 -13.08 1.43 -10.12
C PHE A 15 -14.07 2.59 -10.20
N ALA A 16 -13.89 3.51 -11.15
CA ALA A 16 -14.93 4.46 -11.52
C ALA A 16 -15.97 3.74 -12.40
N LEU A 17 -17.16 3.47 -11.85
CA LEU A 17 -18.31 3.02 -12.62
C LEU A 17 -18.91 4.23 -13.35
N VAL A 18 -18.60 4.40 -14.63
CA VAL A 18 -19.26 5.40 -15.48
C VAL A 18 -20.63 4.84 -15.91
N LEU A 19 -21.69 5.30 -15.26
CA LEU A 19 -23.07 5.10 -15.75
C LEU A 19 -23.32 6.08 -16.89
N VAL A 20 -23.23 5.60 -18.12
CA VAL A 20 -23.73 6.31 -19.31
C VAL A 20 -25.25 6.14 -19.33
N GLY A 21 -25.98 7.16 -18.89
CA GLY A 21 -27.42 7.24 -19.06
C GLY A 21 -27.78 7.54 -20.51
N ALA A 22 -28.31 6.56 -21.25
CA ALA A 22 -28.96 6.79 -22.52
C ALA A 22 -30.40 7.15 -22.28
N SER A 23 -30.76 8.44 -22.48
CA SER A 23 -32.15 8.88 -22.59
C SER A 23 -32.69 8.49 -23.96
N CYS A 24 -33.69 7.63 -23.99
CA CYS A 24 -34.62 7.53 -25.12
C CYS A 24 -36.04 7.84 -24.63
N ALA A 25 -36.61 8.88 -25.23
CA ALA A 25 -38.00 9.28 -25.04
C ALA A 25 -38.91 8.44 -25.89
N GLY A 26 -40.13 8.16 -25.35
CA GLY A 26 -41.38 8.05 -26.13
C GLY A 26 -41.99 6.67 -26.27
N SER A 27 -43.04 6.42 -25.58
CA SER A 27 -44.48 6.43 -25.93
C SER A 27 -45.29 5.41 -25.11
N ASP A 28 -46.40 5.91 -24.69
CA ASP A 28 -47.48 5.28 -23.93
C ASP A 28 -47.93 3.92 -24.44
N ARG A 29 -48.16 2.95 -23.52
CA ARG A 29 -49.37 2.13 -23.50
C ARG A 29 -49.62 1.51 -22.12
N ALA A 30 -50.88 1.52 -21.78
CA ALA A 30 -51.46 1.21 -20.50
C ALA A 30 -51.44 -0.26 -20.06
N ALA A 31 -51.39 -0.42 -18.74
CA ALA A 31 -52.03 -1.38 -17.87
C ALA A 31 -51.92 -2.90 -18.16
N GLU A 32 -51.22 -3.59 -17.20
CA GLU A 32 -51.85 -4.70 -16.47
C GLU A 32 -51.10 -4.94 -15.17
N ALA A 33 -51.91 -5.14 -14.11
CA ALA A 33 -51.44 -5.39 -12.75
C ALA A 33 -50.91 -6.81 -12.63
N GLY A 34 -49.64 -6.96 -12.36
CA GLY A 34 -48.96 -8.23 -12.05
C GLY A 34 -48.09 -8.06 -10.81
N SER A 35 -48.49 -8.73 -9.76
CA SER A 35 -47.78 -9.12 -8.53
C SER A 35 -46.36 -8.57 -8.33
N ARG A 36 -46.18 -7.74 -7.32
CA ARG A 36 -44.88 -7.39 -6.73
C ARG A 36 -44.24 -8.66 -6.14
N GLY A 37 -43.27 -9.21 -6.85
CA GLY A 37 -42.22 -9.94 -6.23
C GLY A 37 -41.25 -8.92 -5.64
N ASP A 38 -41.08 -8.90 -4.31
CA ASP A 38 -40.00 -8.18 -3.64
C ASP A 38 -38.69 -8.87 -4.03
N ASP A 39 -38.09 -8.45 -5.14
CA ASP A 39 -36.68 -8.70 -5.40
C ASP A 39 -35.86 -7.86 -4.41
N ALA A 40 -35.72 -8.41 -3.20
CA ALA A 40 -34.66 -7.99 -2.30
C ALA A 40 -33.35 -8.23 -3.05
N SER A 41 -32.82 -7.17 -3.67
CA SER A 41 -31.45 -7.16 -4.20
C SER A 41 -30.53 -7.40 -3.02
N THR A 42 -30.21 -8.66 -2.76
CA THR A 42 -29.26 -9.06 -1.76
C THR A 42 -27.91 -8.55 -2.23
N THR A 43 -27.52 -7.37 -1.78
CA THR A 43 -26.17 -6.85 -1.96
C THR A 43 -25.25 -7.84 -1.26
N ILE A 44 -24.65 -8.75 -2.03
CA ILE A 44 -23.65 -9.68 -1.50
C ILE A 44 -22.48 -8.84 -1.02
N ALA A 45 -22.20 -8.87 0.29
CA ALA A 45 -21.05 -8.17 0.84
C ALA A 45 -19.78 -8.59 0.08
N PRO A 46 -18.87 -7.65 -0.20
CA PRO A 46 -17.63 -7.95 -0.92
C PRO A 46 -16.86 -9.03 -0.16
N ARG A 47 -16.38 -10.04 -0.88
CA ARG A 47 -15.62 -11.17 -0.33
C ARG A 47 -14.36 -11.38 -1.15
N LEU A 48 -13.35 -11.98 -0.52
CA LEU A 48 -12.17 -12.45 -1.23
C LEU A 48 -12.51 -13.71 -2.03
N SER A 49 -11.91 -13.82 -3.21
CA SER A 49 -11.95 -15.03 -4.02
C SER A 49 -11.12 -16.15 -3.37
N THR A 50 -11.31 -17.40 -3.80
CA THR A 50 -10.52 -18.54 -3.32
C THR A 50 -9.01 -18.33 -3.55
N SER A 51 -8.62 -17.73 -4.68
CA SER A 51 -7.21 -17.44 -4.97
C SER A 51 -6.62 -16.37 -4.05
N GLU A 52 -7.39 -15.36 -3.69
CA GLU A 52 -6.97 -14.34 -2.72
C GLU A 52 -6.82 -14.93 -1.32
N LEU A 53 -7.73 -15.80 -0.89
CA LEU A 53 -7.62 -16.51 0.39
C LEU A 53 -6.36 -17.41 0.43
N GLN A 54 -6.05 -18.10 -0.67
CA GLN A 54 -4.80 -18.87 -0.80
C GLN A 54 -3.55 -17.98 -0.73
N THR A 55 -3.62 -16.77 -1.24
CA THR A 55 -2.50 -15.81 -1.11
C THR A 55 -2.34 -15.36 0.33
N LEU A 56 -3.44 -15.10 1.05
CA LEU A 56 -3.39 -14.73 2.46
C LEU A 56 -2.80 -15.82 3.36
N SER A 57 -2.97 -17.10 3.03
CA SER A 57 -2.36 -18.18 3.82
C SER A 57 -0.82 -18.12 3.84
N ARG A 58 -0.20 -17.48 2.85
CA ARG A 58 1.26 -17.29 2.81
C ARG A 58 1.78 -16.28 3.83
N VAL A 59 0.92 -15.42 4.39
CA VAL A 59 1.31 -14.46 5.44
C VAL A 59 1.97 -15.18 6.62
N ASP A 60 1.51 -16.39 6.95
CA ASP A 60 2.09 -17.18 8.03
C ASP A 60 3.41 -17.84 7.64
N ASP A 61 3.64 -18.09 6.34
CA ASP A 61 4.81 -18.78 5.80
C ASP A 61 6.01 -17.84 5.59
N GLU A 62 5.77 -16.54 5.39
CA GLU A 62 6.80 -15.53 5.05
C GLU A 62 7.76 -15.20 6.19
N GLY A 63 7.48 -15.66 7.39
CA GLY A 63 8.27 -15.40 8.59
C GLY A 63 7.76 -14.19 9.40
N ALA A 64 8.02 -14.25 10.70
CA ALA A 64 7.58 -13.22 11.63
C ALA A 64 8.19 -11.85 11.29
N GLY A 65 7.33 -10.86 11.12
CA GLY A 65 7.72 -9.46 10.94
C GLY A 65 7.70 -8.93 9.50
N CYS A 66 7.38 -9.75 8.48
CA CYS A 66 7.14 -9.25 7.12
C CYS A 66 5.80 -8.50 7.04
N ASP A 67 5.71 -7.47 6.18
CA ASP A 67 4.45 -6.75 5.97
C ASP A 67 3.48 -7.65 5.17
N PRO A 68 2.27 -7.93 5.66
CA PRO A 68 1.31 -8.78 4.96
C PRO A 68 0.82 -8.18 3.63
N LEU A 69 1.11 -6.91 3.35
CA LEU A 69 0.72 -6.27 2.10
C LEU A 69 1.44 -6.85 0.87
N ASP A 70 2.65 -7.36 1.03
CA ASP A 70 3.36 -8.10 0.00
C ASP A 70 3.80 -9.46 0.54
N THR A 71 3.12 -10.52 0.11
CA THR A 71 3.43 -11.90 0.50
C THR A 71 4.47 -12.57 -0.39
N THR A 72 5.12 -11.82 -1.27
CA THR A 72 6.14 -12.33 -2.20
C THR A 72 7.55 -11.88 -1.76
N ASN A 73 7.64 -10.65 -1.26
CA ASN A 73 8.90 -10.03 -0.91
C ASN A 73 8.82 -9.44 0.51
N CYS A 74 9.41 -10.13 1.47
CA CYS A 74 9.57 -9.54 2.81
C CYS A 74 10.30 -8.18 2.69
N LEU A 75 9.96 -7.23 3.53
CA LEU A 75 10.33 -5.81 3.52
C LEU A 75 9.60 -4.93 2.50
N LEU A 76 8.78 -5.45 1.61
CA LEU A 76 7.95 -4.59 0.78
C LEU A 76 6.53 -4.44 1.38
N PRO A 77 5.95 -3.27 1.19
CA PRO A 77 6.51 -2.02 0.67
C PRO A 77 7.56 -1.41 1.62
N PHE A 78 8.57 -0.72 1.08
CA PHE A 78 9.66 -0.14 1.88
C PHE A 78 9.96 1.31 1.43
N PRO A 79 10.23 2.24 2.37
CA PRO A 79 10.06 2.11 3.81
C PRO A 79 8.58 2.07 4.21
N SER A 80 8.28 1.47 5.36
CA SER A 80 6.90 1.32 5.85
C SER A 80 6.84 1.39 7.37
N ASP A 81 5.73 1.87 7.90
CA ASP A 81 5.46 1.86 9.34
C ASP A 81 5.30 0.44 9.90
N ALA A 82 5.06 -0.58 9.06
CA ALA A 82 5.13 -1.97 9.45
C ALA A 82 6.50 -2.35 10.05
N TYR A 83 7.56 -1.64 9.64
CA TYR A 83 8.93 -1.85 10.12
C TYR A 83 9.34 -0.82 11.15
N THR A 84 8.41 -0.36 11.95
CA THR A 84 8.67 0.51 13.09
C THR A 84 7.88 0.04 14.31
N THR A 85 8.40 0.35 15.49
CA THR A 85 7.73 0.11 16.76
C THR A 85 7.74 1.37 17.61
N SER A 86 6.88 1.47 18.61
CA SER A 86 6.91 2.56 19.58
C SER A 86 8.24 2.56 20.33
N ASP A 87 8.83 3.72 20.50
CA ASP A 87 10.02 3.89 21.32
C ASP A 87 9.57 4.10 22.79
N ASP A 88 9.16 3.00 23.42
CA ASP A 88 8.81 3.03 24.84
C ASP A 88 10.10 3.32 25.64
N ALA A 89 10.16 4.51 26.20
CA ALA A 89 11.29 5.04 26.98
C ALA A 89 11.66 4.20 28.23
N GLY A 90 11.12 3.00 28.34
CA GLY A 90 11.28 2.09 29.48
C GLY A 90 12.34 1.00 29.33
N THR A 91 12.88 0.74 28.12
CA THR A 91 13.72 -0.43 27.90
C THR A 91 15.20 -0.14 27.61
N SER A 92 15.60 1.12 27.44
CA SER A 92 17.01 1.47 27.23
C SER A 92 17.44 2.58 28.15
N SER A 93 18.25 2.24 29.14
CA SER A 93 18.81 3.13 30.15
C SER A 93 19.85 4.14 29.63
N THR A 94 20.00 4.33 28.34
CA THR A 94 21.06 5.15 27.74
C THR A 94 20.63 6.01 26.55
N SER A 95 19.34 6.06 26.17
CA SER A 95 18.93 6.84 25.00
C SER A 95 17.87 7.86 25.38
N SER A 96 18.13 9.12 25.04
CA SER A 96 17.09 10.15 24.98
C SER A 96 15.93 9.63 24.14
N ALA A 97 14.69 9.91 24.56
CA ALA A 97 13.51 9.58 23.75
C ALA A 97 13.74 10.02 22.30
N LYS A 98 13.42 9.14 21.33
CA LYS A 98 13.61 9.44 19.92
C LYS A 98 12.68 10.58 19.51
N ALA A 99 13.16 11.44 18.62
CA ALA A 99 12.43 12.64 18.20
C ALA A 99 11.07 12.30 17.56
N THR A 100 10.95 11.13 16.94
CA THR A 100 9.71 10.66 16.29
C THR A 100 8.80 9.86 17.22
N GLY A 101 9.26 9.47 18.43
CA GLY A 101 8.55 8.52 19.29
C GLY A 101 8.48 7.09 18.76
N ARG A 102 9.24 6.80 17.69
CA ARG A 102 9.29 5.49 17.06
C ARG A 102 10.74 5.00 16.89
N ARG A 103 10.87 3.72 16.61
CA ARG A 103 12.14 3.05 16.32
C ARG A 103 11.94 2.13 15.11
N VAL A 104 12.93 2.08 14.24
CA VAL A 104 12.98 1.10 13.16
C VAL A 104 13.08 -0.31 13.75
N ALA A 105 12.36 -1.25 13.18
CA ALA A 105 12.24 -2.65 13.60
C ALA A 105 12.22 -3.58 12.37
N LEU A 106 13.34 -3.59 11.62
CA LEU A 106 13.50 -4.48 10.47
C LEU A 106 13.63 -5.92 10.97
N PRO A 107 12.86 -6.88 10.41
CA PRO A 107 12.94 -8.28 10.80
C PRO A 107 14.17 -8.96 10.17
N ASP A 108 14.78 -9.88 10.90
CA ASP A 108 15.89 -10.69 10.38
C ASP A 108 15.50 -11.48 9.11
N ALA A 109 14.25 -11.92 9.02
CA ALA A 109 13.72 -12.66 7.88
C ALA A 109 13.82 -11.88 6.56
N GLY A 110 13.65 -10.56 6.61
CA GLY A 110 13.69 -9.68 5.45
C GLY A 110 15.09 -9.25 5.03
N MET A 111 16.11 -9.52 5.85
CA MET A 111 17.44 -9.02 5.56
C MET A 111 18.13 -9.85 4.45
N PRO A 112 18.82 -9.19 3.51
CA PRO A 112 19.55 -9.88 2.46
C PRO A 112 20.71 -10.71 3.04
N SER A 113 21.09 -11.76 2.32
CA SER A 113 22.22 -12.60 2.67
C SER A 113 23.41 -12.33 1.72
N ASN A 114 24.63 -12.54 2.23
CA ASN A 114 25.81 -12.58 1.40
C ASN A 114 25.89 -13.90 0.59
N ALA A 115 26.92 -14.04 -0.22
CA ALA A 115 27.12 -15.24 -1.04
C ALA A 115 27.25 -16.56 -0.24
N ASP A 116 27.63 -16.48 1.04
CA ASP A 116 27.74 -17.64 1.94
C ASP A 116 26.43 -17.93 2.69
N GLY A 117 25.36 -17.21 2.40
CA GLY A 117 24.06 -17.36 3.04
C GLY A 117 23.95 -16.67 4.42
N THR A 118 24.97 -15.93 4.85
CA THR A 118 24.90 -15.16 6.11
C THR A 118 24.06 -13.91 5.91
N ARG A 119 23.01 -13.77 6.70
CA ARG A 119 22.15 -12.59 6.67
C ARG A 119 22.82 -11.37 7.29
N ILE A 120 22.47 -10.21 6.81
CA ILE A 120 22.87 -8.93 7.40
C ILE A 120 22.11 -8.77 8.74
N ASP A 121 22.85 -8.42 9.80
CA ASP A 121 22.26 -8.11 11.10
C ASP A 121 21.62 -6.71 11.07
N PRO A 122 20.31 -6.55 11.31
CA PRO A 122 19.61 -5.27 11.25
C PRO A 122 19.83 -4.39 12.49
N THR A 123 20.54 -4.85 13.52
CA THR A 123 20.65 -4.19 14.83
C THR A 123 21.03 -2.72 14.72
N GLU A 124 21.98 -2.37 13.84
CA GLU A 124 22.42 -0.97 13.71
C GLU A 124 21.36 -0.09 13.01
N TRP A 125 20.63 -0.61 12.02
CA TRP A 125 19.51 0.11 11.41
C TRP A 125 18.37 0.27 12.39
N ASN A 126 18.10 -0.74 13.22
CA ASN A 126 17.04 -0.74 14.22
C ASN A 126 17.30 0.24 15.39
N ARG A 127 18.44 0.94 15.41
CA ARG A 127 18.71 2.06 16.32
C ARG A 127 18.13 3.39 15.83
N ASN A 128 17.74 3.48 14.57
CA ASN A 128 17.21 4.72 14.01
C ASN A 128 15.77 4.96 14.46
N ASP A 129 15.37 6.23 14.46
CA ASP A 129 14.03 6.69 14.83
C ASP A 129 13.11 6.90 13.61
N GLY A 130 13.50 6.39 12.46
CA GLY A 130 12.78 6.47 11.21
C GLY A 130 13.70 6.22 10.01
N PHE A 131 13.20 6.53 8.83
CA PHE A 131 13.90 6.34 7.56
C PHE A 131 14.46 7.67 7.04
N SER A 132 15.50 7.59 6.19
CA SER A 132 16.11 8.79 5.62
C SER A 132 15.11 9.54 4.72
N PRO A 133 15.08 10.89 4.76
CA PRO A 133 14.22 11.71 3.90
C PRO A 133 14.38 11.50 2.40
N ASN A 134 15.50 10.96 1.97
CA ASN A 134 15.81 10.69 0.56
C ASN A 134 15.78 9.19 0.23
N THR A 135 15.23 8.35 1.11
CA THR A 135 15.11 6.91 0.83
C THR A 135 14.17 6.70 -0.36
N PRO A 136 14.58 5.95 -1.40
CA PRO A 136 13.66 5.49 -2.43
C PRO A 136 12.55 4.64 -1.82
N ILE A 137 11.36 4.77 -2.38
CA ILE A 137 10.18 4.03 -1.93
C ILE A 137 10.00 2.87 -2.88
N LEU A 138 10.05 1.66 -2.34
CA LEU A 138 10.04 0.42 -3.09
C LEU A 138 8.69 -0.28 -2.92
N THR A 139 8.09 -0.64 -4.03
CA THR A 139 6.88 -1.46 -4.10
C THR A 139 7.03 -2.50 -5.19
N TYR A 140 6.17 -3.50 -5.18
CA TYR A 140 6.16 -4.51 -6.22
C TYR A 140 4.78 -4.57 -6.88
N PHE A 141 4.77 -4.42 -8.20
CA PHE A 141 3.60 -4.61 -9.04
C PHE A 141 3.99 -5.55 -10.20
N PRO A 142 3.40 -6.74 -10.29
CA PRO A 142 3.80 -7.72 -11.29
C PRO A 142 3.62 -7.20 -12.71
N ASN A 143 4.70 -7.21 -13.52
CA ASN A 143 4.69 -6.77 -14.93
C ASN A 143 4.15 -5.35 -15.13
N VAL A 144 4.46 -4.43 -14.25
CA VAL A 144 3.96 -3.06 -14.29
C VAL A 144 4.33 -2.34 -15.59
N GLY A 145 3.35 -1.68 -16.20
CA GLY A 145 3.52 -0.79 -17.36
C GLY A 145 3.42 0.67 -16.94
N LEU A 146 4.51 1.29 -16.49
CA LEU A 146 4.50 2.65 -15.93
C LEU A 146 4.02 3.69 -16.94
N GLU A 147 4.46 3.63 -18.20
CA GLU A 147 4.00 4.53 -19.27
C GLU A 147 2.49 4.43 -19.50
N ARG A 148 1.95 3.20 -19.44
CA ARG A 148 0.51 2.97 -19.61
C ARG A 148 -0.30 3.46 -18.43
N SER A 149 0.29 3.42 -17.25
CA SER A 149 -0.32 3.91 -16.01
C SER A 149 -0.30 5.44 -15.92
N GLY A 150 0.49 6.14 -16.75
CA GLY A 150 0.56 7.60 -16.74
C GLY A 150 1.23 8.19 -15.51
N VAL A 151 2.05 7.42 -14.80
CA VAL A 151 2.81 7.94 -13.65
C VAL A 151 3.86 8.96 -14.10
N ALA A 152 4.20 9.88 -13.22
CA ALA A 152 5.25 10.87 -13.46
C ALA A 152 6.62 10.17 -13.63
N THR A 153 7.38 10.62 -14.62
CA THR A 153 8.78 10.28 -14.85
C THR A 153 9.69 11.42 -14.43
N GLU A 154 11.01 11.22 -14.43
CA GLU A 154 11.97 12.28 -14.17
C GLU A 154 11.77 13.51 -15.09
N GLY A 155 11.33 13.28 -16.33
CA GLY A 155 11.07 14.36 -17.32
C GLY A 155 9.68 15.01 -17.20
N THR A 156 8.79 14.51 -16.37
CA THR A 156 7.38 14.94 -16.26
C THR A 156 6.92 15.05 -14.81
N LEU A 157 7.76 15.66 -13.97
CA LEU A 157 7.51 15.78 -12.52
C LEU A 157 6.20 16.50 -12.18
N ASP A 158 5.74 17.41 -13.03
CA ASP A 158 4.48 18.12 -12.90
C ASP A 158 3.26 17.18 -12.86
N LEU A 159 3.33 16.03 -13.53
CA LEU A 159 2.28 15.02 -13.50
C LEU A 159 2.11 14.42 -12.10
N SER A 160 3.17 14.38 -11.28
CA SER A 160 3.07 13.87 -9.89
C SER A 160 2.23 14.79 -9.00
N MET A 161 2.05 16.06 -9.39
CA MET A 161 1.30 17.06 -8.63
C MET A 161 -0.15 17.24 -9.11
N ALA A 162 -0.53 16.52 -10.17
CA ALA A 162 -1.89 16.55 -10.70
C ALA A 162 -2.87 15.85 -9.73
N SER A 163 -4.11 16.36 -9.64
CA SER A 163 -5.14 15.80 -8.76
C SER A 163 -5.57 14.38 -9.16
N ASP A 164 -5.40 14.02 -10.44
CA ASP A 164 -5.67 12.71 -11.01
C ASP A 164 -4.42 11.84 -11.18
N SER A 165 -3.28 12.26 -10.61
CA SER A 165 -2.04 11.48 -10.66
C SER A 165 -2.25 10.04 -10.20
N PRO A 166 -1.79 9.03 -10.96
CA PRO A 166 -1.90 7.63 -10.54
C PRO A 166 -0.94 7.24 -9.41
N SER A 167 0.02 8.09 -9.10
CA SER A 167 0.91 7.93 -7.95
C SER A 167 0.92 9.21 -7.12
N LEU A 168 0.84 9.05 -5.78
CA LEU A 168 0.82 10.18 -4.85
C LEU A 168 1.83 9.95 -3.74
N LEU A 169 2.52 11.01 -3.36
CA LEU A 169 3.34 11.09 -2.17
C LEU A 169 2.81 12.28 -1.36
N ILE A 170 2.25 12.01 -0.19
CA ILE A 170 1.54 12.99 0.61
C ILE A 170 2.23 13.12 1.97
N ASP A 171 2.56 14.33 2.35
CA ASP A 171 2.95 14.68 3.72
C ASP A 171 1.69 14.75 4.59
N LEU A 172 1.45 13.74 5.40
CA LEU A 172 0.28 13.67 6.29
C LEU A 172 0.34 14.70 7.42
N THR A 173 1.52 15.24 7.74
CA THR A 173 1.69 16.25 8.76
C THR A 173 1.16 17.61 8.30
N THR A 174 1.37 17.96 7.02
CA THR A 174 0.97 19.25 6.45
C THR A 174 -0.21 19.15 5.47
N GLY A 175 -0.48 17.96 4.96
CA GLY A 175 -1.45 17.70 3.93
C GLY A 175 -0.98 17.99 2.51
N ASN A 176 0.29 18.33 2.32
CA ASN A 176 0.82 18.68 1.02
C ASN A 176 1.20 17.46 0.20
N GLN A 177 0.89 17.50 -1.10
CA GLN A 177 1.43 16.55 -2.06
C GLN A 177 2.88 16.90 -2.37
N MET A 178 3.74 15.88 -2.45
CA MET A 178 5.17 16.03 -2.69
C MET A 178 5.52 15.60 -4.11
N PRO A 179 6.35 16.38 -4.84
CA PRO A 179 6.77 16.03 -6.18
C PRO A 179 7.67 14.78 -6.16
N HIS A 180 7.43 13.87 -7.09
CA HIS A 180 8.15 12.62 -7.20
C HIS A 180 8.11 12.09 -8.64
N TRP A 181 8.93 11.09 -8.93
CA TRP A 181 8.80 10.28 -10.15
C TRP A 181 8.83 8.80 -9.82
N VAL A 182 8.40 8.00 -10.77
CA VAL A 182 8.34 6.54 -10.62
C VAL A 182 9.12 5.89 -11.75
N GLU A 183 9.92 4.90 -11.40
CA GLU A 183 10.72 4.09 -12.33
C GLU A 183 10.66 2.61 -11.94
N VAL A 184 11.09 1.72 -12.81
CA VAL A 184 11.27 0.30 -12.49
C VAL A 184 12.75 -0.02 -12.35
N ASP A 185 13.09 -0.97 -11.47
CA ASP A 185 14.45 -1.48 -11.35
C ASP A 185 14.85 -2.19 -12.66
N GLN A 186 15.89 -1.66 -13.31
CA GLN A 186 16.43 -2.20 -14.56
C GLN A 186 17.44 -3.34 -14.35
N ARG A 187 17.76 -3.69 -13.09
CA ARG A 187 18.75 -4.72 -12.77
C ARG A 187 18.20 -6.13 -12.80
N ALA A 188 16.89 -6.29 -12.57
CA ALA A 188 16.25 -7.60 -12.66
C ALA A 188 16.21 -8.05 -14.13
N ASP A 189 16.75 -9.24 -14.40
CA ASP A 189 16.75 -9.83 -15.75
C ASP A 189 15.33 -10.15 -16.21
N ASP A 190 14.49 -10.68 -15.31
CA ASP A 190 13.08 -10.91 -15.58
C ASP A 190 12.25 -9.65 -15.30
N PRO A 191 11.54 -9.09 -16.30
CA PRO A 191 10.64 -7.97 -16.09
C PRO A 191 9.57 -8.21 -15.02
N ALA A 192 9.18 -9.46 -14.80
CA ALA A 192 8.20 -9.83 -13.78
C ALA A 192 8.73 -9.69 -12.34
N GLU A 193 10.06 -9.59 -12.16
CA GLU A 193 10.71 -9.44 -10.84
C GLU A 193 11.13 -7.99 -10.54
N ARG A 194 10.85 -7.05 -11.47
CA ARG A 194 11.26 -5.66 -11.32
C ARG A 194 10.48 -4.95 -10.24
N LEU A 195 11.20 -4.29 -9.34
CA LEU A 195 10.60 -3.40 -8.35
C LEU A 195 10.15 -2.09 -9.00
N THR A 196 9.08 -1.54 -8.46
CA THR A 196 8.65 -0.16 -8.73
C THR A 196 9.30 0.74 -7.69
N ILE A 197 9.98 1.78 -8.14
CA ILE A 197 10.74 2.70 -7.33
C ILE A 197 10.14 4.09 -7.47
N MET A 198 9.55 4.62 -6.40
CA MET A 198 9.17 6.04 -6.34
C MET A 198 10.31 6.82 -5.68
N ARG A 199 10.72 7.92 -6.31
CA ARG A 199 11.74 8.81 -5.78
C ARG A 199 11.17 10.18 -5.49
N PRO A 200 11.25 10.66 -4.25
CA PRO A 200 10.97 12.06 -3.95
C PRO A 200 11.88 12.97 -4.79
N ALA A 201 11.31 13.96 -5.46
CA ALA A 201 12.06 14.94 -6.27
C ALA A 201 12.73 16.01 -5.41
N VAL A 202 12.37 16.08 -4.14
CA VAL A 202 12.95 16.97 -3.11
C VAL A 202 13.22 16.18 -1.86
N SER A 203 14.16 16.62 -1.03
CA SER A 203 14.34 16.04 0.30
C SER A 203 13.06 16.21 1.11
N LEU A 204 12.54 15.13 1.64
CA LEU A 204 11.33 15.18 2.47
C LEU A 204 11.64 15.89 3.80
N PRO A 205 10.70 16.67 4.36
CA PRO A 205 10.86 17.26 5.68
C PRO A 205 11.15 16.21 6.76
N GLU A 206 12.11 16.50 7.62
CA GLU A 206 12.42 15.64 8.77
C GLU A 206 11.32 15.68 9.84
N GLY A 207 11.07 14.55 10.50
CA GLY A 207 10.08 14.45 11.56
C GLY A 207 8.63 14.45 11.08
N HIS A 208 8.40 14.37 9.77
CA HIS A 208 7.06 14.27 9.18
C HIS A 208 6.67 12.83 8.89
N HIS A 209 5.37 12.61 8.76
CA HIS A 209 4.77 11.35 8.38
C HIS A 209 4.25 11.44 6.94
N PHE A 210 4.55 10.43 6.12
CA PHE A 210 4.21 10.43 4.69
C PHE A 210 3.38 9.21 4.34
N ALA A 211 2.46 9.40 3.38
CA ALA A 211 1.76 8.32 2.72
C ALA A 211 2.12 8.27 1.23
N VAL A 212 2.21 7.05 0.71
CA VAL A 212 2.28 6.78 -0.72
C VAL A 212 1.03 6.04 -1.15
N ALA A 213 0.40 6.52 -2.20
CA ALA A 213 -0.74 5.85 -2.82
C ALA A 213 -0.49 5.62 -4.31
N TYR A 214 -0.94 4.46 -4.77
CA TYR A 214 -0.99 4.13 -6.21
C TYR A 214 -2.43 3.79 -6.55
N ARG A 215 -2.92 4.30 -7.69
CA ARG A 215 -4.26 4.03 -8.21
C ARG A 215 -4.21 3.79 -9.71
N GLU A 216 -5.11 2.94 -10.21
CA GLU A 216 -5.26 2.67 -11.64
C GLU A 216 -3.97 2.19 -12.33
N ILE A 217 -3.11 1.49 -11.60
CA ILE A 217 -1.86 0.96 -12.13
C ILE A 217 -2.15 -0.18 -13.10
N LEU A 218 -1.52 -0.10 -14.27
CA LEU A 218 -1.69 -1.04 -15.36
C LEU A 218 -0.44 -1.91 -15.56
N ASP A 219 -0.66 -3.13 -16.05
CA ASP A 219 0.43 -3.99 -16.52
C ASP A 219 0.90 -3.57 -17.93
N GLU A 220 1.97 -4.19 -18.43
CA GLU A 220 2.50 -3.95 -19.78
C GLU A 220 1.47 -4.22 -20.90
N ARG A 221 0.40 -4.95 -20.62
CA ARG A 221 -0.69 -5.24 -21.56
C ARG A 221 -1.87 -4.27 -21.42
N GLY A 222 -1.79 -3.30 -20.51
CA GLY A 222 -2.84 -2.33 -20.25
C GLY A 222 -4.00 -2.85 -19.40
N ARG A 223 -3.81 -3.95 -18.66
CA ARG A 223 -4.80 -4.48 -17.73
C ARG A 223 -4.53 -3.90 -16.33
N ALA A 224 -5.60 -3.58 -15.61
CA ALA A 224 -5.47 -3.13 -14.23
C ALA A 224 -4.78 -4.19 -13.36
N ILE A 225 -3.78 -3.78 -12.59
CA ILE A 225 -3.16 -4.62 -11.57
C ILE A 225 -4.02 -4.53 -10.31
N PRO A 226 -4.62 -5.63 -9.84
CA PRO A 226 -5.44 -5.61 -8.65
C PRO A 226 -4.56 -5.35 -7.41
N PRO A 227 -5.14 -4.74 -6.34
CA PRO A 227 -4.45 -4.66 -5.06
C PRO A 227 -4.18 -6.05 -4.50
N SER A 228 -3.18 -6.17 -3.61
CA SER A 228 -2.94 -7.43 -2.91
C SER A 228 -4.16 -7.85 -2.08
N ALA A 229 -4.33 -9.14 -1.85
CA ALA A 229 -5.45 -9.68 -1.08
C ALA A 229 -5.49 -9.10 0.35
N ALA A 230 -4.34 -8.94 0.99
CA ALA A 230 -4.22 -8.34 2.31
C ALA A 230 -4.65 -6.86 2.31
N PHE A 231 -4.13 -6.07 1.37
CA PHE A 231 -4.51 -4.67 1.25
C PHE A 231 -6.00 -4.52 0.96
N ARG A 232 -6.54 -5.33 0.05
CA ARG A 232 -7.98 -5.32 -0.24
C ARG A 232 -8.82 -5.68 0.97
N ALA A 233 -8.42 -6.70 1.75
CA ALA A 233 -9.12 -7.09 2.96
C ALA A 233 -9.18 -5.92 3.97
N ILE A 234 -8.07 -5.22 4.16
CA ILE A 234 -7.99 -4.07 5.08
C ILE A 234 -8.79 -2.89 4.54
N ARG A 235 -8.54 -2.46 3.31
CA ARG A 235 -9.18 -1.28 2.70
C ARG A 235 -10.70 -1.41 2.64
N ASP A 236 -11.19 -2.59 2.27
CA ASP A 236 -12.62 -2.85 2.10
C ASP A 236 -13.30 -3.30 3.41
N GLY A 237 -12.55 -3.39 4.52
CA GLY A 237 -13.05 -3.79 5.83
C GLY A 237 -13.68 -5.19 5.82
N LEU A 238 -13.07 -6.16 5.11
CA LEU A 238 -13.66 -7.48 4.91
C LEU A 238 -13.62 -8.29 6.20
N ASP A 239 -14.76 -8.88 6.56
CA ASP A 239 -14.84 -9.84 7.67
C ASP A 239 -14.24 -11.19 7.25
N LEU A 240 -13.09 -11.53 7.84
CA LEU A 240 -12.40 -12.80 7.62
C LEU A 240 -12.70 -13.85 8.68
N SER A 241 -13.60 -13.57 9.63
CA SER A 241 -13.93 -14.48 10.74
C SER A 241 -14.52 -15.83 10.28
N THR A 242 -15.21 -15.82 9.14
CA THR A 242 -15.86 -16.98 8.53
C THR A 242 -15.06 -17.60 7.38
N SER A 243 -13.85 -17.11 7.11
CA SER A 243 -12.97 -17.61 6.06
C SER A 243 -12.02 -18.70 6.58
N ASP A 244 -11.43 -19.47 5.67
CA ASP A 244 -10.41 -20.49 5.96
C ASP A 244 -9.03 -19.87 6.30
N VAL A 245 -8.98 -18.57 6.58
CA VAL A 245 -7.76 -17.87 6.98
C VAL A 245 -7.42 -18.21 8.44
N SER A 246 -6.13 -18.46 8.71
CA SER A 246 -5.67 -18.80 10.08
C SER A 246 -5.94 -17.67 11.08
N SER A 247 -6.00 -18.02 12.36
CA SER A 247 -6.11 -16.98 13.41
C SER A 247 -4.87 -16.10 13.48
N ALA A 248 -3.69 -16.63 13.18
CA ALA A 248 -2.44 -15.88 13.15
C ALA A 248 -2.47 -14.82 12.03
N THR A 249 -2.83 -15.24 10.81
CA THR A 249 -3.00 -14.31 9.67
C THR A 249 -4.02 -13.22 9.98
N ARG A 250 -5.17 -13.55 10.58
CA ARG A 250 -6.18 -12.55 10.99
C ARG A 250 -5.59 -11.52 11.96
N THR A 251 -4.91 -11.98 13.00
CA THR A 251 -4.28 -11.09 13.99
C THR A 251 -3.25 -10.16 13.33
N THR A 252 -2.45 -10.67 12.39
CA THR A 252 -1.47 -9.87 11.63
C THR A 252 -2.17 -8.81 10.78
N LEU A 253 -3.26 -9.18 10.08
CA LEU A 253 -4.04 -8.24 9.26
C LEU A 253 -4.77 -7.20 10.12
N GLU A 254 -5.32 -7.57 11.28
CA GLU A 254 -5.93 -6.64 12.23
C GLU A 254 -4.93 -5.60 12.73
N ALA A 255 -3.75 -6.05 13.17
CA ALA A 255 -2.68 -5.14 13.60
C ALA A 255 -2.22 -4.20 12.48
N ARG A 256 -2.17 -4.70 11.24
CA ARG A 256 -1.84 -3.88 10.08
C ARG A 256 -2.97 -2.90 9.72
N ALA A 257 -4.23 -3.32 9.87
CA ALA A 257 -5.40 -2.46 9.67
C ALA A 257 -5.41 -1.29 10.66
N ASP A 258 -5.05 -1.50 11.92
CA ASP A 258 -4.95 -0.43 12.92
C ASP A 258 -3.96 0.67 12.52
N GLN A 259 -2.89 0.31 11.80
CA GLN A 259 -1.92 1.27 11.26
C GLN A 259 -2.42 1.97 9.99
N LEU A 260 -3.12 1.24 9.11
CA LEU A 260 -3.52 1.73 7.79
C LEU A 260 -4.83 2.51 7.79
N ASN A 261 -5.81 2.13 8.60
CA ASN A 261 -7.14 2.73 8.58
C ASN A 261 -7.13 4.25 8.77
N PRO A 262 -6.34 4.86 9.67
CA PRO A 262 -6.24 6.31 9.79
C PRO A 262 -5.75 6.97 8.50
N VAL A 263 -4.80 6.34 7.83
CA VAL A 263 -4.23 6.84 6.56
C VAL A 263 -5.23 6.70 5.42
N LEU A 264 -5.91 5.56 5.33
CA LEU A 264 -6.97 5.33 4.33
C LEU A 264 -8.11 6.33 4.48
N SER A 265 -8.49 6.65 5.73
CA SER A 265 -9.50 7.69 6.01
C SER A 265 -9.02 9.05 5.53
N ASP A 266 -7.79 9.47 5.87
CA ASP A 266 -7.23 10.76 5.44
C ASP A 266 -7.13 10.86 3.92
N LEU A 267 -6.70 9.80 3.23
CA LEU A 267 -6.64 9.74 1.77
C LEU A 267 -8.04 9.83 1.14
N SER A 268 -9.02 9.12 1.70
CA SER A 268 -10.42 9.17 1.24
C SER A 268 -11.01 10.57 1.38
N ASP A 269 -10.75 11.27 2.49
CA ASP A 269 -11.21 12.64 2.71
C ASP A 269 -10.60 13.64 1.70
N ARG A 270 -9.45 13.29 1.13
CA ARG A 270 -8.78 14.05 0.05
C ARG A 270 -9.22 13.65 -1.37
N GLY A 271 -10.09 12.66 -1.49
CA GLY A 271 -10.58 12.17 -2.79
C GLY A 271 -9.59 11.23 -3.52
N VAL A 272 -8.73 10.56 -2.75
CA VAL A 272 -7.75 9.57 -3.26
C VAL A 272 -8.31 8.16 -3.22
#